data_d64e1cf0ef4f78a2d78cb5b4f494680c
#
_entry.id   d64e1cf0ef4f78a2d78cb5b4f494680c
#
_cell.length_a   1.000
_cell.length_b   1.000
_cell.length_c   1.000
_cell.angle_alpha   90.00
_cell.angle_beta   90.00
_cell.angle_gamma   90.00
#
_symmetry.space_group_name_H-M   'P 1'
#
loop_
_entity.id
_entity.type
_entity.pdbx_description
1 polymer ?
#
loop_
_entity_poly.entity_id
_entity_poly.type
_entity_poly.pdbx_seq_one_letter_code
_entity_poly.pdbx_strand_id
1 'polypeptide(L)'
;MHHVPIERELDLHAFPPGDIPSVVEEYVTAAASAGLDEVRLIHGRGRGVQRGIVQAALDRHPLVVQFWDDTASHLGATIAMLRREDHEDTKTQRTGP
;
A
#
# COMPACT_ATOMS: atom_id res chain seq x y z
N MET A 1 -3.22 24.28 9.03
CA MET A 1 -2.65 23.23 9.01
C MET A 1 -2.19 22.76 7.72
N HIS A 2 -1.14 22.13 7.65
CA HIS A 2 -0.65 21.70 6.54
C HIS A 2 -1.02 20.40 6.14
N HIS A 3 -1.16 20.10 4.91
CA HIS A 3 -1.48 18.90 4.38
C HIS A 3 -0.39 18.47 3.50
N VAL A 4 0.18 17.38 3.79
CA VAL A 4 1.21 16.80 2.93
C VAL A 4 0.52 15.78 2.07
N PRO A 5 0.55 15.90 0.76
CA PRO A 5 -0.13 14.94 -0.09
C PRO A 5 0.49 13.56 0.06
N ILE A 6 -0.31 12.54 0.01
CA ILE A 6 0.17 11.17 0.06
C ILE A 6 0.61 10.80 -1.33
N GLU A 7 1.84 10.35 -1.45
CA GLU A 7 2.37 9.98 -2.75
C GLU A 7 2.04 8.56 -3.11
N ARG A 8 2.08 8.25 -4.40
CA ARG A 8 1.76 6.92 -4.85
C ARG A 8 2.87 5.93 -4.59
N GLU A 9 4.01 6.40 -4.13
CA GLU A 9 5.13 5.53 -3.81
C GLU A 9 5.59 5.75 -2.41
N LEU A 10 6.03 4.69 -1.75
CA LEU A 10 6.63 4.79 -0.44
C LEU A 10 7.91 3.99 -0.46
N ASP A 11 9.02 4.64 -0.15
CA ASP A 11 10.32 3.97 -0.12
C ASP A 11 10.57 3.47 1.29
N LEU A 12 10.61 2.17 1.45
CA LEU A 12 10.76 1.56 2.75
C LEU A 12 12.16 1.04 3.04
N HIS A 13 13.06 1.15 2.07
CA HIS A 13 14.33 0.45 2.24
C HIS A 13 15.16 0.97 3.41
N ALA A 14 14.93 2.19 3.84
CA ALA A 14 15.68 2.75 4.95
C ALA A 14 15.01 2.53 6.30
N PHE A 15 13.82 1.96 6.34
CA PHE A 15 13.16 1.74 7.61
C PHE A 15 13.64 0.45 8.24
N PRO A 16 13.77 0.42 9.57
CA PRO A 16 14.11 -0.84 10.23
C PRO A 16 13.02 -1.86 9.97
N PRO A 17 13.37 -3.13 9.82
CA PRO A 17 12.36 -4.15 9.51
C PRO A 17 11.23 -4.21 10.53
N GLY A 18 11.52 -3.95 11.79
CA GLY A 18 10.49 -4.01 12.82
C GLY A 18 9.43 -2.93 12.68
N ASP A 19 9.76 -1.82 11.99
CA ASP A 19 8.80 -0.75 11.83
C ASP A 19 7.97 -0.89 10.58
N ILE A 20 8.39 -1.74 9.66
CA ILE A 20 7.74 -1.82 8.36
C ILE A 20 6.26 -2.19 8.45
N PRO A 21 5.84 -3.15 9.27
CA PRO A 21 4.41 -3.48 9.28
C PRO A 21 3.52 -2.29 9.63
N SER A 22 3.89 -1.50 10.63
CA SER A 22 3.05 -0.38 10.99
C SER A 22 3.14 0.75 9.99
N VAL A 23 4.31 0.95 9.38
CA VAL A 23 4.44 1.98 8.36
C VAL A 23 3.57 1.63 7.16
N VAL A 24 3.57 0.37 6.74
CA VAL A 24 2.76 -0.08 5.61
C VAL A 24 1.28 0.11 5.93
N GLU A 25 0.89 -0.29 7.14
CA GLU A 25 -0.50 -0.19 7.52
C GLU A 25 -0.97 1.26 7.48
N GLU A 26 -0.20 2.15 8.03
CA GLU A 26 -0.58 3.55 8.07
C GLU A 26 -0.57 4.18 6.69
N TYR A 27 0.42 3.82 5.88
CA TYR A 27 0.51 4.38 4.54
C TYR A 27 -0.68 3.95 3.69
N VAL A 28 -1.02 2.67 3.73
CA VAL A 28 -2.13 2.17 2.91
C VAL A 28 -3.43 2.82 3.34
N THR A 29 -3.65 2.96 4.64
CA THR A 29 -4.86 3.59 5.13
C THR A 29 -4.93 5.04 4.66
N ALA A 30 -3.83 5.77 4.75
CA ALA A 30 -3.81 7.17 4.33
C ALA A 30 -3.98 7.29 2.82
N ALA A 31 -3.37 6.38 2.06
CA ALA A 31 -3.47 6.42 0.61
C ALA A 31 -4.90 6.15 0.15
N ALA A 32 -5.55 5.19 0.77
CA ALA A 32 -6.93 4.89 0.40
C ALA A 32 -7.84 6.07 0.75
N SER A 33 -7.60 6.70 1.91
CA SER A 33 -8.38 7.86 2.29
C SER A 33 -8.16 9.03 1.35
N ALA A 34 -6.98 9.11 0.76
CA ALA A 34 -6.68 10.18 -0.18
C ALA A 34 -7.22 9.88 -1.58
N GLY A 35 -7.85 8.74 -1.77
CA GLY A 35 -8.46 8.40 -3.05
C GLY A 35 -7.55 7.65 -4.01
N LEU A 36 -6.39 7.19 -3.54
CA LEU A 36 -5.50 6.44 -4.41
C LEU A 36 -6.00 5.01 -4.53
N ASP A 37 -5.96 4.47 -5.73
CA ASP A 37 -6.40 3.10 -5.93
C ASP A 37 -5.23 2.17 -6.18
N GLU A 38 -4.03 2.69 -6.27
CA GLU A 38 -2.87 1.86 -6.49
C GLU A 38 -1.64 2.57 -5.94
N VAL A 39 -0.78 1.85 -5.24
CA VAL A 39 0.45 2.42 -4.69
C VAL A 39 1.59 1.46 -4.93
N ARG A 40 2.79 1.96 -4.88
CA ARG A 40 3.99 1.18 -5.02
C ARG A 40 4.81 1.28 -3.75
N LEU A 41 5.20 0.14 -3.21
CA LEU A 41 6.01 0.12 -2.00
C LEU A 41 7.39 -0.43 -2.35
N ILE A 42 8.40 0.39 -2.19
CA ILE A 42 9.76 0.06 -2.59
C ILE A 42 10.47 -0.53 -1.38
N HIS A 43 10.75 -1.82 -1.41
CA HIS A 43 11.37 -2.50 -0.29
C HIS A 43 12.82 -2.87 -0.55
N GLY A 44 13.27 -2.69 -1.76
CA GLY A 44 14.64 -3.01 -2.09
C GLY A 44 14.78 -4.42 -2.62
N ARG A 45 15.93 -4.70 -3.19
CA ARG A 45 16.14 -5.96 -3.84
C ARG A 45 16.78 -6.99 -2.96
N GLY A 46 17.40 -6.82 -2.02
CA GLY A 46 18.09 -7.70 -1.15
C GLY A 46 17.66 -9.14 -1.14
N ARG A 47 17.67 -9.75 0.03
CA ARG A 47 17.37 -11.16 0.15
C ARG A 47 15.92 -11.45 0.24
N GLY A 48 15.08 -10.48 0.07
CA GLY A 48 13.65 -10.70 0.14
C GLY A 48 13.05 -10.58 1.53
N VAL A 49 13.86 -10.24 2.52
CA VAL A 49 13.33 -10.12 3.88
C VAL A 49 12.32 -9.00 3.96
N GLN A 50 12.68 -7.81 3.49
CA GLN A 50 11.75 -6.70 3.55
C GLN A 50 10.57 -6.90 2.62
N ARG A 51 10.81 -7.50 1.46
CA ARG A 51 9.72 -7.80 0.55
C ARG A 51 8.70 -8.69 1.26
N GLY A 52 9.16 -9.71 1.96
CA GLY A 52 8.26 -10.60 2.66
C GLY A 52 7.48 -9.90 3.76
N ILE A 53 8.12 -8.99 4.49
CA ILE A 53 7.46 -8.24 5.54
C ILE A 53 6.39 -7.33 4.95
N VAL A 54 6.72 -6.64 3.86
CA VAL A 54 5.79 -5.75 3.21
C VAL A 54 4.59 -6.54 2.70
N GLN A 55 4.84 -7.66 2.02
CA GLN A 55 3.74 -8.39 1.42
C GLN A 55 2.87 -9.06 2.49
N ALA A 56 3.45 -9.48 3.60
CA ALA A 56 2.66 -10.00 4.69
C ALA A 56 1.76 -8.92 5.29
N ALA A 57 2.27 -7.70 5.41
CA ALA A 57 1.47 -6.60 5.93
C ALA A 57 0.34 -6.25 4.97
N LEU A 58 0.61 -6.28 3.67
CA LEU A 58 -0.42 -6.00 2.67
C LEU A 58 -1.49 -7.08 2.70
N ASP A 59 -1.07 -8.32 2.87
CA ASP A 59 -2.01 -9.43 2.85
C ASP A 59 -3.00 -9.34 4.00
N ARG A 60 -2.60 -8.73 5.10
CA ARG A 60 -3.49 -8.61 6.24
C ARG A 60 -4.34 -7.36 6.21
N HIS A 61 -4.04 -6.42 5.31
CA HIS A 61 -4.69 -5.12 5.34
C HIS A 61 -6.06 -5.19 4.66
N PRO A 62 -7.11 -4.78 5.34
CA PRO A 62 -8.45 -4.91 4.78
C PRO A 62 -8.71 -4.04 3.55
N LEU A 63 -7.90 -3.00 3.33
CA LEU A 63 -8.11 -2.15 2.17
C LEU A 63 -7.27 -2.56 0.97
N VAL A 64 -6.47 -3.60 1.09
CA VAL A 64 -5.67 -4.09 -0.04
C VAL A 64 -6.47 -5.16 -0.76
N VAL A 65 -6.76 -4.93 -2.03
CA VAL A 65 -7.51 -5.87 -2.84
C VAL A 65 -6.60 -6.98 -3.35
N GLN A 66 -5.43 -6.59 -3.84
CA GLN A 66 -4.44 -7.55 -4.29
C GLN A 66 -3.10 -6.84 -4.41
N PHE A 67 -2.04 -7.58 -4.49
CA PHE A 67 -0.72 -7.00 -4.67
C PHE A 67 0.13 -7.93 -5.50
N TRP A 68 1.18 -7.41 -6.10
CA TRP A 68 2.08 -8.21 -6.91
C TRP A 68 3.45 -7.53 -7.01
N ASP A 69 4.45 -8.29 -7.41
CA ASP A 69 5.78 -7.76 -7.58
C ASP A 69 5.81 -6.83 -8.77
N ASP A 70 6.46 -5.69 -8.63
CA ASP A 70 6.64 -4.77 -9.73
C ASP A 70 7.91 -5.20 -10.47
N THR A 71 7.76 -5.98 -11.50
CA THR A 71 8.90 -6.54 -12.21
C THR A 71 9.63 -5.50 -13.03
N ALA A 72 9.03 -4.32 -13.21
CA ALA A 72 9.70 -3.26 -13.95
C ALA A 72 10.60 -2.43 -13.04
N SER A 73 10.53 -2.63 -11.72
CA SER A 73 11.29 -1.79 -10.82
C SER A 73 12.69 -2.32 -10.61
N HIS A 74 13.69 -1.49 -10.81
CA HIS A 74 15.04 -1.88 -10.54
C HIS A 74 15.34 -1.87 -9.06
N LEU A 75 14.54 -1.22 -8.27
CA LEU A 75 14.78 -1.12 -6.85
C LEU A 75 14.14 -2.22 -6.04
N GLY A 76 13.29 -2.99 -6.64
CA GLY A 76 12.51 -4.01 -5.91
C GLY A 76 11.32 -3.37 -5.25
N ALA A 77 10.15 -3.65 -5.74
CA ALA A 77 8.95 -3.03 -5.23
C ALA A 77 7.75 -3.95 -5.38
N THR A 78 6.71 -3.66 -4.62
CA THR A 78 5.43 -4.36 -4.70
C THR A 78 4.38 -3.33 -5.03
N ILE A 79 3.48 -3.65 -5.94
CA ILE A 79 2.36 -2.79 -6.25
C ILE A 79 1.15 -3.32 -5.50
N ALA A 80 0.40 -2.45 -4.89
CA ALA A 80 -0.80 -2.83 -4.16
C ALA A 80 -1.99 -2.07 -4.72
N MET A 81 -3.07 -2.79 -4.99
CA MET A 81 -4.31 -2.20 -5.45
C MET A 81 -5.20 -2.03 -4.24
N LEU A 82 -5.74 -0.86 -4.05
CA LEU A 82 -6.48 -0.52 -2.86
C LEU A 82 -7.96 -0.35 -3.12
N ARG A 83 -8.76 -0.71 -2.09
CA ARG A 83 -10.17 -0.48 -2.14
C ARG A 83 -10.41 0.95 -1.73
N ARG A 84 -11.33 1.64 -2.39
CA ARG A 84 -11.62 2.97 -2.00
C ARG A 84 -12.31 3.02 -0.70
N GLU A 85 -11.89 3.92 0.15
CA GLU A 85 -12.52 4.10 1.40
C GLU A 85 -13.48 5.23 1.22
N ASP A 86 -14.61 4.99 0.61
CA ASP A 86 -15.50 6.01 0.21
C ASP A 86 -16.90 5.60 0.51
N HIS A 87 -17.67 6.41 1.19
CA HIS A 87 -18.97 6.05 1.54
C HIS A 87 -19.87 5.90 0.38
N GLU A 88 -19.68 6.67 -0.63
CA GLU A 88 -20.50 6.58 -1.76
C GLU A 88 -20.33 5.27 -2.39
N ASP A 89 -19.13 4.79 -2.44
CA ASP A 89 -18.95 3.53 -3.01
C ASP A 89 -19.74 2.53 -2.32
N THR A 90 -19.78 2.60 -1.05
CA THR A 90 -20.46 1.64 -0.30
C THR A 90 -21.85 1.62 -0.64
N LYS A 91 -22.44 2.77 -0.79
CA LYS A 91 -23.76 2.71 -1.01
C LYS A 91 -24.02 2.37 -2.35
N THR A 92 -23.19 2.61 -3.20
CA THR A 92 -23.50 2.38 -4.49
C THR A 92 -23.58 0.99 -4.75
N GLN A 93 -22.84 0.26 -4.15
CA GLN A 93 -22.86 -1.02 -4.39
C GLN A 93 -24.05 -1.58 -4.25
N ARG A 94 -24.62 -0.92 -3.71
CA ARG A 94 -25.70 -1.40 -3.44
C ARG A 94 -26.48 -1.39 -4.50
N THR A 95 -26.21 -1.03 -5.23
CA THR A 95 -26.88 -1.04 -5.99
C THR A 95 -27.03 -1.73 -6.70
N GLY A 96 -26.76 -1.94 -6.54
CA GLY A 96 -26.89 -2.52 -6.98
C GLY A 96 -27.49 -2.70 -7.37
N PRO A 97 -27.82 -2.84 -7.59
CA PRO A 97 -28.49 -2.98 -7.88
C PRO A 97 -28.90 -3.20 -7.72
#